data_7463934b87e107369caf1ccb7b870802
#
_entry.id   7463934b87e107369caf1ccb7b870802
#
_cell.length_a   1.000
_cell.length_b   1.000
_cell.length_c   1.000
_cell.angle_alpha   90.00
_cell.angle_beta   90.00
_cell.angle_gamma   90.00
#
_symmetry.space_group_name_H-M   'P 1'
#
loop_
_entity.id
_entity.type
_entity.pdbx_description
1 polymer ?
#
loop_
_entity_poly.entity_id
_entity_poly.type
_entity_poly.pdbx_seq_one_letter_code
_entity_poly.pdbx_strand_id
1 'polypeptide(L)'
;MAPVYRSACRSGSPRAPRRQGATAWRPTSPVETGGYCLPADQVGGDYFDYFFRNEDHLDMVIADVSGHSIGPALFMVETRSAIRTQANRLGTPSETLGVLNNFLFEDLDNADYFITLFYLQYDITNQQLSFANAGHPPPLLLSPFQRECR
;
A
#
# COMPACT_ATOMS: atom_id res chain seq x y z
N MET A 1 7.96 16.26 11.56
CA MET A 1 8.89 15.16 11.88
C MET A 1 8.34 13.96 11.11
N ALA A 2 9.02 13.54 10.04
CA ALA A 2 8.50 12.50 9.15
C ALA A 2 8.43 11.14 9.88
N PRO A 3 7.39 10.33 9.65
CA PRO A 3 7.29 9.01 10.26
C PRO A 3 8.40 8.11 9.72
N VAL A 4 9.11 7.45 10.63
CA VAL A 4 10.19 6.50 10.30
C VAL A 4 9.55 5.13 10.02
N TYR A 5 9.45 4.73 8.76
CA TYR A 5 9.12 3.37 8.40
C TYR A 5 10.29 2.44 8.73
N ARG A 6 10.15 1.61 9.74
CA ARG A 6 11.07 0.50 9.99
C ARG A 6 10.44 -0.81 9.51
N SER A 7 10.89 -1.31 8.36
CA SER A 7 10.72 -2.72 8.04
C SER A 7 11.76 -3.50 8.84
N ALA A 8 11.34 -4.27 9.83
CA ALA A 8 12.22 -5.15 10.57
C ALA A 8 12.13 -6.56 10.00
N CYS A 9 13.11 -6.96 9.18
CA CYS A 9 13.44 -8.37 9.03
C CYS A 9 14.04 -8.87 10.34
N ARG A 10 13.29 -9.64 11.13
CA ARG A 10 13.80 -10.44 12.24
C ARG A 10 13.32 -11.88 12.08
N SER A 11 14.27 -12.79 11.92
CA SER A 11 14.12 -14.19 12.24
C SER A 11 13.97 -14.34 13.76
N GLY A 12 12.75 -14.62 14.22
CA GLY A 12 12.47 -14.81 15.65
C GLY A 12 11.05 -14.33 15.95
N SER A 13 10.18 -15.29 16.23
CA SER A 13 8.77 -15.07 16.55
C SER A 13 8.58 -14.18 17.78
N PRO A 14 8.07 -12.95 17.65
CA PRO A 14 7.40 -12.26 18.74
C PRO A 14 5.90 -12.35 18.57
N ARG A 15 5.16 -12.56 19.65
CA ARG A 15 3.70 -12.51 19.67
C ARG A 15 3.21 -11.20 19.04
N ALA A 16 2.47 -11.35 17.94
CA ALA A 16 1.91 -10.24 17.19
C ALA A 16 0.94 -9.42 18.05
N PRO A 17 0.99 -8.08 18.01
CA PRO A 17 -0.05 -7.23 18.55
C PRO A 17 -1.38 -7.51 17.81
N ARG A 18 -2.50 -7.44 18.53
CA ARG A 18 -3.84 -7.68 17.99
C ARG A 18 -4.10 -6.75 16.80
N ARG A 19 -4.30 -7.34 15.65
CA ARG A 19 -4.52 -6.70 14.36
C ARG A 19 -5.89 -6.03 14.32
N GLN A 20 -5.94 -4.72 14.16
CA GLN A 20 -7.10 -4.06 13.56
C GLN A 20 -6.88 -4.05 12.05
N GLY A 21 -7.75 -4.71 11.29
CA GLY A 21 -7.76 -4.68 9.83
C GLY A 21 -6.95 -5.75 9.09
N ALA A 22 -6.66 -6.90 9.71
CA ALA A 22 -5.99 -7.98 9.01
C ALA A 22 -6.90 -8.63 7.95
N THR A 23 -6.59 -8.43 6.68
CA THR A 23 -7.02 -9.32 5.61
C THR A 23 -6.48 -10.73 5.87
N ALA A 24 -7.32 -11.75 5.61
CA ALA A 24 -7.03 -13.14 5.94
C ALA A 24 -5.69 -13.61 5.34
N TRP A 25 -4.72 -13.83 6.22
CA TRP A 25 -3.48 -14.51 5.87
C TRP A 25 -3.79 -15.94 5.41
N ARG A 26 -3.31 -16.33 4.23
CA ARG A 26 -3.35 -17.73 3.76
C ARG A 26 -2.09 -18.46 4.25
N PRO A 27 -2.20 -19.56 5.01
CA PRO A 27 -1.05 -20.29 5.56
C PRO A 27 -0.12 -20.92 4.51
N THR A 28 -0.49 -20.89 3.24
CA THR A 28 0.24 -21.51 2.12
C THR A 28 0.85 -20.53 1.13
N SER A 29 0.80 -19.21 1.43
CA SER A 29 1.45 -18.22 0.56
C SER A 29 2.97 -18.31 0.69
N PRO A 30 3.72 -18.38 -0.43
CA PRO A 30 5.18 -18.32 -0.42
C PRO A 30 5.72 -16.93 -0.08
N VAL A 31 4.85 -15.95 0.18
CA VAL A 31 5.19 -14.55 0.44
C VAL A 31 4.77 -14.16 1.85
N GLU A 32 5.71 -13.69 2.65
CA GLU A 32 5.43 -13.06 3.92
C GLU A 32 5.33 -11.54 3.73
N THR A 33 4.23 -10.96 4.20
CA THR A 33 4.01 -9.51 4.16
C THR A 33 3.77 -8.98 5.57
N GLY A 34 4.27 -7.78 5.83
CA GLY A 34 4.03 -7.09 7.09
C GLY A 34 4.05 -5.59 6.89
N GLY A 35 3.21 -4.89 7.64
CA GLY A 35 3.17 -3.44 7.64
C GLY A 35 2.75 -2.90 9.00
N TYR A 36 3.18 -1.68 9.28
CA TYR A 36 2.82 -0.98 10.49
C TYR A 36 2.66 0.51 10.16
N CYS A 37 1.54 1.08 10.58
CA CYS A 37 1.28 2.51 10.51
C CYS A 37 1.02 3.04 11.93
N LEU A 38 1.71 4.11 12.28
CA LEU A 38 1.50 4.82 13.54
C LEU A 38 1.08 6.25 13.22
N PRO A 39 -0.21 6.57 13.30
CA PRO A 39 -0.65 7.94 13.09
C PRO A 39 -0.02 8.90 14.10
N ALA A 40 0.28 10.12 13.67
CA ALA A 40 0.81 11.15 14.54
C ALA A 40 -0.25 11.70 15.52
N ASP A 41 -1.52 11.56 15.18
CA ASP A 41 -2.69 11.92 15.97
C ASP A 41 -3.65 10.72 16.06
N GLN A 42 -4.90 10.92 16.44
CA GLN A 42 -5.92 9.85 16.56
C GLN A 42 -6.22 9.16 15.21
N VAL A 43 -6.10 9.90 14.10
CA VAL A 43 -6.28 9.44 12.72
C VAL A 43 -5.26 10.15 11.82
N GLY A 44 -4.97 9.56 10.65
CA GLY A 44 -4.03 10.09 9.68
C GLY A 44 -4.39 9.77 8.24
N GLY A 45 -3.69 10.43 7.30
CA GLY A 45 -3.79 10.21 5.86
C GLY A 45 -2.97 9.02 5.35
N ASP A 46 -2.08 8.48 6.18
CA ASP A 46 -1.25 7.32 5.83
C ASP A 46 -2.08 6.06 5.61
N TYR A 47 -1.77 5.33 4.56
CA TYR A 47 -2.43 4.09 4.21
C TYR A 47 -1.43 3.07 3.69
N PHE A 48 -1.51 1.84 4.16
CA PHE A 48 -0.92 0.70 3.49
C PHE A 48 -1.90 -0.47 3.48
N ASP A 49 -1.81 -1.28 2.46
CA ASP A 49 -2.63 -2.48 2.34
C ASP A 49 -1.91 -3.55 1.52
N TYR A 50 -2.31 -4.80 1.74
CA TYR A 50 -1.93 -5.92 0.90
C TYR A 50 -3.09 -6.90 0.81
N PHE A 51 -3.35 -7.38 -0.38
CA PHE A 51 -4.45 -8.31 -0.61
C PHE A 51 -4.22 -9.18 -1.84
N PHE A 52 -4.77 -10.35 -1.81
CA PHE A 52 -4.79 -11.21 -2.98
C PHE A 52 -5.93 -10.80 -3.91
N ARG A 53 -5.59 -10.48 -5.16
CA ARG A 53 -6.55 -10.26 -6.23
C ARG A 53 -7.18 -11.58 -6.66
N ASN A 54 -6.34 -12.61 -6.76
CA ASN A 54 -6.68 -14.02 -6.99
C ASN A 54 -5.62 -14.90 -6.33
N GLU A 55 -5.55 -16.19 -6.69
CA GLU A 55 -4.60 -17.12 -6.07
C GLU A 55 -3.13 -16.81 -6.42
N ASP A 56 -2.89 -16.20 -7.57
CA ASP A 56 -1.55 -15.97 -8.13
C ASP A 56 -1.06 -14.53 -8.01
N HIS A 57 -1.93 -13.57 -7.70
CA HIS A 57 -1.58 -12.15 -7.67
C HIS A 57 -1.79 -11.54 -6.28
N LEU A 58 -0.69 -11.04 -5.72
CA LEU A 58 -0.67 -10.25 -4.49
C LEU A 58 -0.48 -8.77 -4.85
N ASP A 59 -1.42 -7.96 -4.44
CA ASP A 59 -1.35 -6.50 -4.58
C ASP A 59 -0.90 -5.88 -3.26
N MET A 60 -0.01 -4.89 -3.35
CA MET A 60 0.49 -4.11 -2.22
C MET A 60 0.40 -2.63 -2.54
N VAL A 61 -0.03 -1.85 -1.57
CA VAL A 61 -0.24 -0.41 -1.71
C VAL A 61 0.35 0.31 -0.53
N ILE A 62 0.98 1.44 -0.78
CA ILE A 62 1.32 2.43 0.22
C ILE A 62 0.96 3.81 -0.31
N ALA A 63 0.32 4.63 0.51
CA ALA A 63 -0.16 5.95 0.13
C ALA A 63 -0.11 6.91 1.31
N ASP A 64 -0.05 8.19 1.01
CA ASP A 64 -0.11 9.27 1.98
C ASP A 64 -0.94 10.42 1.42
N VAL A 65 -2.01 10.77 2.12
CA VAL A 65 -2.84 11.94 1.85
C VAL A 65 -2.24 13.14 2.57
N SER A 66 -2.03 14.24 1.85
CA SER A 66 -1.47 15.46 2.43
C SER A 66 -2.25 15.96 3.66
N GLY A 67 -1.54 16.35 4.73
CA GLY A 67 -2.14 16.84 5.97
C GLY A 67 -2.26 15.76 7.07
N HIS A 68 -2.83 16.14 8.21
CA HIS A 68 -2.80 15.31 9.42
C HIS A 68 -4.10 15.39 10.25
N SER A 69 -5.23 15.69 9.60
CA SER A 69 -6.52 15.87 10.28
C SER A 69 -7.53 14.79 9.83
N ILE A 70 -8.77 14.94 10.22
CA ILE A 70 -9.89 14.08 9.83
C ILE A 70 -10.13 14.08 8.32
N GLY A 71 -9.92 15.21 7.62
CA GLY A 71 -10.07 15.30 6.16
C GLY A 71 -9.20 14.28 5.41
N PRO A 72 -7.86 14.31 5.58
CA PRO A 72 -6.98 13.28 5.04
C PRO A 72 -7.38 11.85 5.38
N ALA A 73 -7.84 11.59 6.60
CA ALA A 73 -8.29 10.25 6.99
C ALA A 73 -9.55 9.78 6.21
N LEU A 74 -10.46 10.68 5.88
CA LEU A 74 -11.63 10.37 5.05
C LEU A 74 -11.22 10.04 3.62
N PHE A 75 -10.32 10.83 3.01
CA PHE A 75 -9.77 10.55 1.68
C PHE A 75 -8.97 9.24 1.67
N MET A 76 -8.26 8.89 2.75
CA MET A 76 -7.59 7.61 2.88
C MET A 76 -8.60 6.44 2.82
N VAL A 77 -9.74 6.52 3.53
CA VAL A 77 -10.79 5.49 3.51
C VAL A 77 -11.43 5.38 2.13
N GLU A 78 -11.68 6.50 1.47
CA GLU A 78 -12.20 6.54 0.10
C GLU A 78 -11.22 5.91 -0.88
N THR A 79 -9.95 6.32 -0.84
CA THR A 79 -8.86 5.75 -1.64
C THR A 79 -8.76 4.24 -1.46
N ARG A 80 -8.77 3.75 -0.23
CA ARG A 80 -8.77 2.31 0.08
C ARG A 80 -9.95 1.60 -0.56
N SER A 81 -11.15 2.16 -0.45
CA SER A 81 -12.37 1.57 -0.99
C SER A 81 -12.34 1.51 -2.52
N ALA A 82 -11.88 2.58 -3.15
CA ALA A 82 -11.71 2.66 -4.59
C ALA A 82 -10.69 1.64 -5.10
N ILE A 83 -9.50 1.55 -4.49
CA ILE A 83 -8.46 0.58 -4.85
C ILE A 83 -9.00 -0.86 -4.78
N ARG A 84 -9.62 -1.23 -3.67
CA ARG A 84 -10.18 -2.58 -3.46
C ARG A 84 -11.25 -2.94 -4.47
N THR A 85 -12.03 -1.96 -4.92
CA THR A 85 -13.08 -2.15 -5.92
C THR A 85 -12.50 -2.28 -7.31
N GLN A 86 -11.50 -1.47 -7.65
CA GLN A 86 -10.91 -1.43 -8.99
C GLN A 86 -9.88 -2.54 -9.23
N ALA A 87 -9.15 -2.95 -8.21
CA ALA A 87 -8.11 -3.97 -8.33
C ALA A 87 -8.58 -5.28 -8.98
N ASN A 88 -9.84 -5.65 -8.80
CA ASN A 88 -10.42 -6.84 -9.45
C ASN A 88 -10.79 -6.64 -10.92
N ARG A 89 -10.78 -5.40 -11.43
CA ARG A 89 -11.25 -5.04 -12.78
C ARG A 89 -10.13 -4.71 -13.73
N LEU A 90 -8.98 -4.24 -13.22
CA LEU A 90 -7.90 -3.67 -14.01
C LEU A 90 -6.70 -4.62 -14.08
N GLY A 91 -6.01 -4.59 -15.22
CA GLY A 91 -4.91 -5.51 -15.50
C GLY A 91 -3.59 -5.09 -14.87
N THR A 92 -3.23 -3.81 -14.93
CA THR A 92 -1.91 -3.29 -14.55
C THR A 92 -1.96 -2.26 -13.43
N PRO A 93 -0.87 -2.08 -12.67
CA PRO A 93 -0.75 -1.02 -11.68
C PRO A 93 -1.00 0.37 -12.24
N SER A 94 -0.51 0.65 -13.44
CA SER A 94 -0.66 1.96 -14.10
C SER A 94 -2.12 2.27 -14.44
N GLU A 95 -2.85 1.28 -14.97
CA GLU A 95 -4.29 1.43 -15.24
C GLU A 95 -5.07 1.67 -13.96
N THR A 96 -4.73 0.93 -12.89
CA THR A 96 -5.35 1.13 -11.57
C THR A 96 -5.16 2.55 -11.06
N LEU A 97 -3.92 3.08 -11.12
CA LEU A 97 -3.64 4.46 -10.70
C LEU A 97 -4.32 5.50 -11.58
N GLY A 98 -4.39 5.27 -12.90
CA GLY A 98 -5.09 6.18 -13.82
C GLY A 98 -6.57 6.31 -13.51
N VAL A 99 -7.27 5.19 -13.28
CA VAL A 99 -8.69 5.20 -12.90
C VAL A 99 -8.89 5.83 -11.52
N LEU A 100 -8.01 5.52 -10.57
CA LEU A 100 -8.07 6.07 -9.22
C LEU A 100 -7.90 7.59 -9.24
N ASN A 101 -6.92 8.09 -10.01
CA ASN A 101 -6.71 9.53 -10.18
C ASN A 101 -7.96 10.23 -10.74
N ASN A 102 -8.55 9.67 -11.79
CA ASN A 102 -9.77 10.26 -12.39
C ASN A 102 -10.97 10.23 -11.44
N PHE A 103 -11.03 9.24 -10.56
CA PHE A 103 -12.11 9.10 -9.58
C PHE A 103 -11.97 10.08 -8.42
N LEU A 104 -10.75 10.32 -7.92
CA LEU A 104 -10.50 11.13 -6.71
C LEU A 104 -10.16 12.59 -7.01
N PHE A 105 -9.80 12.92 -8.26
CA PHE A 105 -9.20 14.22 -8.59
C PHE A 105 -10.08 15.40 -8.22
N GLU A 106 -11.36 15.38 -8.57
CA GLU A 106 -12.28 16.50 -8.34
C GLU A 106 -12.48 16.77 -6.83
N ASP A 107 -12.65 15.73 -6.04
CA ASP A 107 -12.87 15.85 -4.61
C ASP A 107 -11.59 16.30 -3.87
N LEU A 108 -10.43 15.80 -4.29
CA LEU A 108 -9.14 16.21 -3.74
C LEU A 108 -8.80 17.67 -4.08
N ASP A 109 -9.02 18.07 -5.35
CA ASP A 109 -8.75 19.43 -5.82
C ASP A 109 -9.65 20.44 -5.12
N ASN A 110 -10.94 20.15 -4.98
CA ASN A 110 -11.90 20.98 -4.25
C ASN A 110 -11.57 21.13 -2.76
N ALA A 111 -10.93 20.14 -2.16
CA ALA A 111 -10.56 20.14 -0.74
C ALA A 111 -9.12 20.61 -0.48
N ASP A 112 -8.35 20.95 -1.53
CA ASP A 112 -6.93 21.34 -1.46
C ASP A 112 -6.05 20.25 -0.84
N TYR A 113 -6.33 18.98 -1.21
CA TYR A 113 -5.54 17.82 -0.82
C TYR A 113 -4.92 17.14 -2.05
N PHE A 114 -3.85 16.39 -1.81
CA PHE A 114 -3.28 15.47 -2.79
C PHE A 114 -2.90 14.15 -2.11
N ILE A 115 -2.75 13.11 -2.94
CA ILE A 115 -2.36 11.78 -2.50
C ILE A 115 -1.10 11.37 -3.25
N THR A 116 -0.08 10.93 -2.52
CA THR A 116 1.02 10.18 -3.11
C THR A 116 0.75 8.69 -2.94
N LEU A 117 1.00 7.88 -3.98
CA LEU A 117 0.66 6.46 -3.94
C LEU A 117 1.66 5.62 -4.73
N PHE A 118 2.11 4.53 -4.11
CA PHE A 118 2.85 3.47 -4.76
C PHE A 118 2.02 2.18 -4.78
N TYR A 119 1.82 1.62 -5.97
CA TYR A 119 1.05 0.40 -6.17
C TYR A 119 1.92 -0.66 -6.79
N LEU A 120 1.98 -1.84 -6.17
CA LEU A 120 2.78 -2.97 -6.60
C LEU A 120 1.91 -4.21 -6.73
N GLN A 121 2.15 -4.96 -7.80
CA GLN A 121 1.61 -6.30 -8.05
C GLN A 121 2.74 -7.31 -8.06
N TYR A 122 2.55 -8.41 -7.37
CA TYR A 122 3.42 -9.56 -7.41
C TYR A 122 2.68 -10.76 -8.02
N ASP A 123 3.14 -11.19 -9.20
CA ASP A 123 2.73 -12.45 -9.80
C ASP A 123 3.55 -13.58 -9.16
N ILE A 124 2.88 -14.40 -8.38
CA ILE A 124 3.51 -15.47 -7.59
C ILE A 124 4.01 -16.59 -8.50
N THR A 125 3.25 -16.90 -9.54
CA THR A 125 3.57 -17.98 -10.49
C THR A 125 4.80 -17.66 -11.33
N ASN A 126 4.85 -16.43 -11.87
CA ASN A 126 5.95 -15.99 -12.73
C ASN A 126 7.08 -15.29 -11.95
N GLN A 127 6.92 -15.07 -10.64
CA GLN A 127 7.85 -14.35 -9.78
C GLN A 127 8.18 -12.95 -10.32
N GLN A 128 7.17 -12.27 -10.85
CA GLN A 128 7.31 -10.97 -11.49
C GLN A 128 6.68 -9.87 -10.64
N LEU A 129 7.42 -8.77 -10.45
CA LEU A 129 6.94 -7.53 -9.85
C LEU A 129 6.59 -6.53 -10.94
N SER A 130 5.38 -5.98 -10.86
CA SER A 130 4.93 -4.84 -11.66
C SER A 130 4.50 -3.73 -10.72
N PHE A 131 4.83 -2.48 -11.03
CA PHE A 131 4.48 -1.37 -10.17
C PHE A 131 4.17 -0.09 -10.95
N ALA A 132 3.48 0.82 -10.27
CA ALA A 132 3.31 2.21 -10.70
C ALA A 132 3.46 3.14 -9.50
N ASN A 133 3.98 4.33 -9.74
CA ASN A 133 4.25 5.34 -8.71
C ASN A 133 3.62 6.67 -9.09
N ALA A 134 2.75 7.18 -8.21
CA ALA A 134 2.13 8.50 -8.29
C ALA A 134 2.73 9.41 -7.20
N GLY A 135 3.98 9.82 -7.38
CA GLY A 135 4.65 10.81 -6.52
C GLY A 135 5.04 10.31 -5.11
N HIS A 136 4.91 9.01 -4.81
CA HIS A 136 5.29 8.46 -3.50
C HIS A 136 6.81 8.19 -3.43
N PRO A 137 7.45 8.25 -2.25
CA PRO A 137 8.84 7.85 -2.10
C PRO A 137 9.08 6.43 -2.66
N PRO A 138 10.18 6.23 -3.41
CA PRO A 138 10.44 4.93 -4.04
C PRO A 138 10.71 3.84 -3.00
N PRO A 139 10.25 2.60 -3.23
CA PRO A 139 10.57 1.46 -2.39
C PRO A 139 12.03 1.02 -2.58
N LEU A 140 12.52 0.25 -1.62
CA LEU A 140 13.82 -0.39 -1.70
C LEU A 140 13.64 -1.88 -2.00
N LEU A 141 14.29 -2.35 -3.06
CA LEU A 141 14.37 -3.78 -3.38
C LEU A 141 15.72 -4.31 -2.89
N LEU A 142 15.70 -5.25 -1.95
CA LEU A 142 16.89 -5.92 -1.42
C LEU A 142 16.96 -7.34 -1.96
N SER A 143 18.03 -7.65 -2.68
CA SER A 143 18.33 -9.03 -3.09
C SER A 143 19.26 -9.68 -2.05
N PRO A 144 18.98 -10.93 -1.59
CA PRO A 144 19.87 -11.64 -0.66
C PRO A 144 21.26 -11.93 -1.26
N PHE A 145 21.38 -11.87 -2.59
CA PHE A 145 22.63 -12.11 -3.32
C PHE A 145 23.36 -10.83 -3.75
N GLN A 146 22.74 -9.68 -3.63
CA GLN A 146 23.34 -8.38 -3.92
C GLN A 146 23.35 -7.55 -2.65
N ARG A 147 24.55 -7.13 -2.20
CA ARG A 147 24.72 -6.24 -1.04
C ARG A 147 24.36 -4.78 -1.33
N GLU A 148 23.86 -4.49 -2.52
CA GLU A 148 23.50 -3.14 -2.97
C GLU A 148 21.99 -3.01 -3.12
N CYS A 149 21.44 -1.93 -2.57
CA CYS A 149 20.05 -1.52 -2.79
C CYS A 149 19.88 -0.99 -4.22
N ARG A 150 18.84 -1.37 -4.88
CA ARG A 150 18.40 -0.79 -6.18
C ARG A 150 17.08 -0.07 -6.01
#